data_a8c0a724888577d3d8543ea7aee597df
#
_entry.id   a8c0a724888577d3d8543ea7aee597df
#
_cell.length_a   1.000
_cell.length_b   1.000
_cell.length_c   1.000
_cell.angle_alpha   90.00
_cell.angle_beta   90.00
_cell.angle_gamma   90.00
#
_symmetry.space_group_name_H-M   'P 1'
#
loop_
_entity.id
_entity.type
_entity.pdbx_description
1 polymer ?
#
loop_
_entity_poly.entity_id
_entity_poly.type
_entity_poly.pdbx_seq_one_letter_code
_entity_poly.pdbx_strand_id
1 'polypeptide(L)'
;KENRQLFEKMKKIVPRIMNEISGFCNMITASDNDDPLMILYDHDEKTIDMFHYYEVNGIEVSEPYMTFKVDFSKELLEPISYKNDSIDIEISSDNKNKDALSTKDDLENYANQWLEKLLEKNYIIESEQVFKDSINKREIYHIDYDGSFIVYTDMPYSLVKKFADNYNYTVSDKIRKEDVSIDPVQSEKINYQIMDKDLGKRTPKERYNDNVAAIRQLFSLEKQGRNATKDEQDILSRYVGWGGLADAFDESKSNWANEYLELKSLMSEEEYKSARESTLTSFYTSPVVIESIYKALNNLGFRHGNILEPSCGIGNFFGMLPDEMKDSKMYGVELDSISGRIAKQLYQNSNIAIEGYEETKLPDSFFDVAVGNVPFGNFKVVDKKYDRLNFNIHDYFFAKTIDKVRPNGIIAFVTSRYTMDKRNSNVRRYINERCELLGAIRLPNDAFGDTKAVSDILFLQKRERPVLKDDDWVSTGIAEEGDVINQYYIDHPEMILGTIEKTHAMYGREDITVVGYDEPLNESLGKAIYNIKGHIDEVDIVEENENEIENIPADPQVRNYSYTVIGDK
;
A
#
# COMPACT_ATOMS: atom_id res chain seq x y z
N LYS A 1 1.08 -15.82 31.32
CA LYS A 1 -0.39 -15.60 31.39
C LYS A 1 -0.70 -14.18 31.86
N GLU A 2 0.00 -13.66 32.85
CA GLU A 2 -0.22 -12.35 33.44
C GLU A 2 0.16 -11.21 32.49
N ASN A 3 1.29 -11.27 31.81
CA ASN A 3 1.72 -10.25 30.85
C ASN A 3 0.78 -10.08 29.65
N ARG A 4 0.04 -11.11 29.26
CA ARG A 4 -1.02 -11.01 28.26
C ARG A 4 -2.27 -10.29 28.82
N GLN A 5 -2.59 -10.51 30.09
CA GLN A 5 -3.70 -9.80 30.74
C GLN A 5 -3.38 -8.30 30.89
N LEU A 6 -2.13 -7.96 31.21
CA LEU A 6 -1.67 -6.58 31.25
C LEU A 6 -1.77 -5.91 29.86
N PHE A 7 -1.39 -6.63 28.82
CA PHE A 7 -1.51 -6.14 27.44
C PHE A 7 -2.98 -5.84 27.06
N GLU A 8 -3.89 -6.74 27.37
CA GLU A 8 -5.32 -6.54 27.11
C GLU A 8 -5.90 -5.35 27.91
N LYS A 9 -5.43 -5.11 29.12
CA LYS A 9 -5.82 -3.92 29.89
C LYS A 9 -5.28 -2.65 29.26
N MET A 10 -4.01 -2.64 28.87
CA MET A 10 -3.38 -1.51 28.16
C MET A 10 -4.12 -1.18 26.87
N LYS A 11 -4.48 -2.19 26.09
CA LYS A 11 -5.23 -2.05 24.84
C LYS A 11 -6.62 -1.42 25.06
N LYS A 12 -7.23 -1.64 26.20
CA LYS A 12 -8.50 -0.97 26.55
C LYS A 12 -8.30 0.49 26.93
N ILE A 13 -7.20 0.83 27.61
CA ILE A 13 -6.86 2.23 27.96
C ILE A 13 -6.43 2.99 26.71
N VAL A 14 -5.59 2.37 25.85
CA VAL A 14 -5.06 2.94 24.62
C VAL A 14 -5.39 2.01 23.45
N PRO A 15 -6.63 2.00 22.96
CA PRO A 15 -7.04 1.10 21.86
C PRO A 15 -6.18 1.22 20.60
N ARG A 16 -5.53 2.35 20.45
CA ARG A 16 -4.73 2.73 19.27
C ARG A 16 -3.25 2.45 19.41
N ILE A 17 -2.79 1.91 20.55
CA ILE A 17 -1.35 1.70 20.80
C ILE A 17 -0.69 0.83 19.72
N MET A 18 -1.47 -0.07 19.11
CA MET A 18 -1.03 -0.91 18.00
C MET A 18 -0.73 -0.16 16.71
N ASN A 19 -1.27 1.05 16.57
CA ASN A 19 -1.21 1.85 15.33
C ASN A 19 -0.35 3.11 15.50
N GLU A 20 0.33 3.25 16.62
CA GLU A 20 1.09 4.47 16.92
C GLU A 20 2.54 4.36 16.44
N ILE A 21 3.04 5.49 15.97
CA ILE A 21 4.43 5.65 15.52
C ILE A 21 5.30 6.05 16.70
N SER A 22 6.59 5.77 16.62
CA SER A 22 7.60 6.20 17.60
C SER A 22 7.42 7.68 18.02
N GLY A 23 7.58 7.96 19.27
CA GLY A 23 7.38 9.31 19.84
C GLY A 23 5.93 9.62 20.22
N PHE A 24 5.02 8.66 20.16
CA PHE A 24 3.65 8.86 20.60
C PHE A 24 3.61 9.30 22.07
N CYS A 25 2.96 10.43 22.31
CA CYS A 25 2.69 10.95 23.64
C CYS A 25 1.22 11.31 23.75
N ASN A 26 0.56 10.83 24.77
CA ASN A 26 -0.81 11.20 25.04
C ASN A 26 -1.01 11.59 26.49
N MET A 27 -1.75 12.66 26.72
CA MET A 27 -2.22 13.09 28.03
C MET A 27 -3.70 12.78 28.13
N ILE A 28 -4.07 12.01 29.13
CA ILE A 28 -5.45 11.59 29.35
C ILE A 28 -5.88 12.04 30.71
N THR A 29 -7.08 12.64 30.80
CA THR A 29 -7.78 12.85 32.07
C THR A 29 -9.11 12.12 32.02
N ALA A 30 -9.46 11.45 33.12
CA ALA A 30 -10.76 10.78 33.23
C ALA A 30 -11.87 11.78 33.61
N SER A 31 -11.52 12.77 34.40
CA SER A 31 -12.39 13.90 34.80
C SER A 31 -11.57 15.14 35.09
N ASP A 32 -12.22 16.28 35.25
CA ASP A 32 -11.56 17.55 35.56
C ASP A 32 -10.82 17.56 36.92
N ASN A 33 -11.09 16.57 37.76
CA ASN A 33 -10.52 16.45 39.11
C ASN A 33 -9.49 15.31 39.23
N ASP A 34 -9.24 14.57 38.17
CA ASP A 34 -8.27 13.48 38.19
C ASP A 34 -6.91 13.94 37.65
N ASP A 35 -5.84 13.34 38.18
CA ASP A 35 -4.49 13.61 37.71
C ASP A 35 -4.29 13.15 36.28
N PRO A 36 -3.70 13.99 35.40
CA PRO A 36 -3.42 13.59 34.02
C PRO A 36 -2.52 12.35 33.95
N LEU A 37 -2.84 11.46 33.02
CA LEU A 37 -2.02 10.29 32.71
C LEU A 37 -1.23 10.55 31.43
N MET A 38 0.09 10.43 31.53
CA MET A 38 1.01 10.47 30.41
C MET A 38 1.33 9.08 29.91
N ILE A 39 1.30 8.89 28.60
CA ILE A 39 1.68 7.64 27.94
C ILE A 39 2.66 7.97 26.81
N LEU A 40 3.86 7.43 26.89
CA LEU A 40 4.92 7.59 25.90
C LEU A 40 5.25 6.22 25.30
N TYR A 41 5.31 6.15 23.99
CA TYR A 41 5.75 4.93 23.30
C TYR A 41 7.04 5.18 22.54
N ASP A 42 8.06 4.39 22.84
CA ASP A 42 9.31 4.35 22.09
C ASP A 42 9.32 3.10 21.20
N HIS A 43 9.27 3.32 19.89
CA HIS A 43 9.24 2.25 18.90
C HIS A 43 10.58 1.51 18.83
N ASP A 44 11.71 2.20 18.98
CA ASP A 44 13.03 1.60 18.82
C ASP A 44 13.37 0.72 20.02
N GLU A 45 13.10 1.21 21.23
CA GLU A 45 13.30 0.44 22.47
C GLU A 45 12.14 -0.52 22.77
N LYS A 46 11.01 -0.36 22.08
CA LYS A 46 9.75 -1.11 22.32
C LYS A 46 9.29 -1.00 23.78
N THR A 47 9.33 0.23 24.29
CA THR A 47 8.90 0.54 25.65
C THR A 47 7.73 1.49 25.68
N ILE A 48 6.91 1.36 26.72
CA ILE A 48 5.83 2.28 27.04
C ILE A 48 6.10 2.82 28.43
N ASP A 49 6.22 4.14 28.55
CA ASP A 49 6.26 4.82 29.82
C ASP A 49 4.88 5.38 30.16
N MET A 50 4.42 5.10 31.36
CA MET A 50 3.15 5.61 31.89
C MET A 50 3.35 6.24 33.25
N PHE A 51 2.81 7.42 33.44
CA PHE A 51 2.87 8.11 34.73
C PHE A 51 1.76 9.16 34.88
N HIS A 52 1.34 9.40 36.13
CA HIS A 52 0.56 10.57 36.48
C HIS A 52 1.49 11.76 36.70
N TYR A 53 1.04 12.94 36.29
CA TYR A 53 1.80 14.17 36.39
C TYR A 53 1.00 15.20 37.17
N TYR A 54 1.52 15.64 38.29
CA TYR A 54 0.86 16.62 39.17
C TYR A 54 1.86 17.47 39.97
N GLU A 55 1.39 18.54 40.58
CA GLU A 55 2.20 19.43 41.37
C GLU A 55 1.80 19.38 42.85
N VAL A 56 2.79 19.24 43.73
CA VAL A 56 2.61 19.29 45.17
C VAL A 56 3.52 20.38 45.75
N ASN A 57 2.93 21.45 46.27
CA ASN A 57 3.67 22.57 46.88
C ASN A 57 4.72 23.19 45.94
N GLY A 58 4.43 23.34 44.66
CA GLY A 58 5.34 23.88 43.65
C GLY A 58 6.44 22.91 43.20
N ILE A 59 6.36 21.64 43.64
CA ILE A 59 7.24 20.57 43.20
C ILE A 59 6.45 19.64 42.28
N GLU A 60 6.99 19.44 41.12
CA GLU A 60 6.39 18.51 40.14
C GLU A 60 6.71 17.06 40.48
N VAL A 61 5.69 16.26 40.37
CA VAL A 61 5.74 14.83 40.73
C VAL A 61 5.21 13.98 39.57
N SER A 62 5.97 12.96 39.22
CA SER A 62 5.58 11.96 38.23
C SER A 62 5.36 10.62 38.94
N GLU A 63 4.15 10.40 39.45
CA GLU A 63 3.83 9.25 40.30
C GLU A 63 2.43 8.69 40.04
N PRO A 64 2.29 7.38 40.01
CA PRO A 64 3.35 6.39 39.80
C PRO A 64 3.94 6.50 38.40
N TYR A 65 5.21 6.15 38.26
CA TYR A 65 5.89 6.07 36.98
C TYR A 65 6.25 4.62 36.71
N MET A 66 5.75 4.05 35.63
CA MET A 66 6.06 2.67 35.23
C MET A 66 6.54 2.63 33.78
N THR A 67 7.57 1.85 33.55
CA THR A 67 8.05 1.49 32.22
C THR A 67 7.68 0.04 31.92
N PHE A 68 7.10 -0.16 30.78
CA PHE A 68 6.73 -1.48 30.27
C PHE A 68 7.52 -1.79 29.00
N LYS A 69 7.98 -3.01 28.88
CA LYS A 69 8.41 -3.55 27.60
C LYS A 69 7.21 -4.15 26.90
N VAL A 70 6.99 -3.76 25.64
CA VAL A 70 5.86 -4.23 24.85
C VAL A 70 6.34 -5.12 23.72
N ASP A 71 5.67 -6.26 23.57
CA ASP A 71 5.81 -7.14 22.41
C ASP A 71 4.43 -7.27 21.77
N PHE A 72 4.17 -6.41 20.79
CA PHE A 72 2.89 -6.41 20.07
C PHE A 72 2.62 -7.73 19.37
N SER A 73 3.68 -8.40 18.95
CA SER A 73 3.60 -9.66 18.23
C SER A 73 3.10 -10.81 19.11
N LYS A 74 3.46 -10.80 20.38
CA LYS A 74 3.02 -11.82 21.35
C LYS A 74 1.86 -11.35 22.21
N GLU A 75 1.41 -10.12 22.01
CA GLU A 75 0.43 -9.44 22.87
C GLU A 75 0.87 -9.50 24.34
N LEU A 76 2.12 -9.11 24.58
CA LEU A 76 2.71 -9.12 25.92
C LEU A 76 3.10 -7.72 26.34
N LEU A 77 2.79 -7.38 27.58
CA LEU A 77 3.21 -6.18 28.26
C LEU A 77 3.92 -6.58 29.55
N GLU A 78 5.22 -6.36 29.61
CA GLU A 78 6.06 -6.71 30.77
C GLU A 78 6.48 -5.45 31.51
N PRO A 79 6.09 -5.24 32.77
CA PRO A 79 6.58 -4.13 33.54
C PRO A 79 8.05 -4.34 33.87
N ILE A 80 8.90 -3.38 33.55
CA ILE A 80 10.35 -3.46 33.71
C ILE A 80 10.87 -2.53 34.81
N SER A 81 10.15 -1.45 35.10
CA SER A 81 10.51 -0.55 36.22
C SER A 81 9.29 0.14 36.81
N TYR A 82 9.42 0.47 38.07
CA TYR A 82 8.49 1.29 38.82
C TYR A 82 9.29 2.32 39.64
N LYS A 83 8.84 3.57 39.57
CA LYS A 83 9.44 4.66 40.34
C LYS A 83 8.35 5.44 41.07
N ASN A 84 8.63 5.76 42.31
CA ASN A 84 7.79 6.63 43.14
C ASN A 84 8.70 7.59 43.92
N ASP A 85 8.75 8.84 43.46
CA ASP A 85 9.63 9.85 44.03
C ASP A 85 9.20 10.30 45.43
N SER A 86 7.91 10.20 45.80
CA SER A 86 7.40 10.62 47.09
C SER A 86 7.88 9.72 48.25
N ILE A 87 8.14 8.46 47.95
CA ILE A 87 8.60 7.47 48.94
C ILE A 87 10.00 6.90 48.63
N ASP A 88 10.68 7.52 47.66
CA ASP A 88 12.04 7.16 47.22
C ASP A 88 12.23 5.64 46.93
N ILE A 89 11.25 5.10 46.19
CA ILE A 89 11.29 3.70 45.75
C ILE A 89 11.52 3.63 44.25
N GLU A 90 12.53 2.92 43.85
CA GLU A 90 12.78 2.51 42.49
C GLU A 90 13.00 0.99 42.41
N ILE A 91 12.18 0.33 41.58
CA ILE A 91 12.26 -1.11 41.33
C ILE A 91 12.51 -1.33 39.85
N SER A 92 13.51 -2.13 39.51
CA SER A 92 13.83 -2.48 38.13
C SER A 92 14.04 -3.99 37.98
N SER A 93 13.52 -4.56 36.91
CA SER A 93 13.67 -5.99 36.57
C SER A 93 15.12 -6.40 36.31
N ASP A 94 16.01 -5.44 36.01
CA ASP A 94 17.43 -5.70 35.73
C ASP A 94 18.32 -5.77 36.98
N ASN A 95 17.74 -5.58 38.16
CA ASN A 95 18.49 -5.60 39.41
C ASN A 95 18.88 -7.04 39.77
N LYS A 96 20.18 -7.34 39.62
CA LYS A 96 20.76 -8.69 39.80
C LYS A 96 20.89 -9.14 41.26
N ASN A 97 20.26 -8.51 42.23
CA ASN A 97 20.25 -8.94 43.62
C ASN A 97 19.37 -10.18 43.82
N LYS A 98 19.74 -11.03 44.78
CA LYS A 98 19.07 -12.31 45.05
C LYS A 98 17.59 -12.23 45.42
N ASP A 99 17.06 -11.03 45.65
CA ASP A 99 15.65 -10.76 45.93
C ASP A 99 14.83 -10.42 44.67
N ALA A 100 15.40 -10.58 43.49
CA ALA A 100 14.81 -10.18 42.20
C ALA A 100 13.54 -10.95 41.77
N LEU A 101 13.28 -12.11 42.34
CA LEU A 101 12.06 -12.88 42.06
C LEU A 101 10.83 -12.29 42.75
N SER A 102 10.97 -11.80 43.98
CA SER A 102 9.88 -11.08 44.64
C SER A 102 9.59 -9.74 43.94
N THR A 103 10.61 -9.08 43.44
CA THR A 103 10.50 -7.78 42.76
C THR A 103 9.75 -7.87 41.44
N LYS A 104 9.90 -8.96 40.66
CA LYS A 104 9.18 -9.13 39.41
C LYS A 104 7.69 -9.38 39.63
N ASP A 105 7.36 -10.26 40.56
CA ASP A 105 5.98 -10.54 40.92
C ASP A 105 5.29 -9.32 41.55
N ASP A 106 6.02 -8.52 42.31
CA ASP A 106 5.51 -7.26 42.88
C ASP A 106 5.24 -6.20 41.79
N LEU A 107 6.12 -6.10 40.79
CA LEU A 107 5.90 -5.21 39.64
C LEU A 107 4.67 -5.62 38.81
N GLU A 108 4.53 -6.92 38.55
CA GLU A 108 3.39 -7.45 37.79
C GLU A 108 2.08 -7.25 38.57
N ASN A 109 2.06 -7.51 39.83
CA ASN A 109 0.90 -7.28 40.71
C ASN A 109 0.53 -5.80 40.80
N TYR A 110 1.51 -4.92 40.95
CA TYR A 110 1.27 -3.47 40.99
C TYR A 110 0.74 -2.95 39.65
N ALA A 111 1.37 -3.33 38.54
CA ALA A 111 0.93 -2.95 37.20
C ALA A 111 -0.52 -3.38 36.96
N ASN A 112 -0.85 -4.61 37.36
CA ASN A 112 -2.19 -5.15 37.20
C ASN A 112 -3.25 -4.34 37.98
N GLN A 113 -2.98 -4.02 39.23
CA GLN A 113 -3.86 -3.21 40.06
C GLN A 113 -3.98 -1.79 39.58
N TRP A 114 -2.88 -1.20 39.11
CA TRP A 114 -2.89 0.18 38.60
C TRP A 114 -3.68 0.29 37.30
N LEU A 115 -3.46 -0.59 36.33
CA LEU A 115 -4.23 -0.60 35.08
C LEU A 115 -5.74 -0.87 35.33
N GLU A 116 -6.08 -1.71 36.33
CA GLU A 116 -7.48 -1.89 36.73
C GLU A 116 -8.09 -0.59 37.25
N LYS A 117 -7.40 0.10 38.15
CA LYS A 117 -7.87 1.38 38.69
C LYS A 117 -8.04 2.45 37.61
N LEU A 118 -7.13 2.48 36.62
CA LEU A 118 -7.26 3.40 35.48
C LEU A 118 -8.52 3.10 34.67
N LEU A 119 -8.83 1.82 34.42
CA LEU A 119 -10.05 1.41 33.73
C LEU A 119 -11.32 1.71 34.55
N GLU A 120 -11.31 1.47 35.85
CA GLU A 120 -12.43 1.81 36.76
C GLU A 120 -12.72 3.30 36.79
N LYS A 121 -11.69 4.15 36.64
CA LYS A 121 -11.81 5.60 36.57
C LYS A 121 -12.09 6.12 35.16
N ASN A 122 -12.29 5.24 34.17
CA ASN A 122 -12.53 5.59 32.77
C ASN A 122 -11.38 6.34 32.08
N TYR A 123 -10.13 6.06 32.44
CA TYR A 123 -8.99 6.50 31.64
C TYR A 123 -8.95 5.72 30.34
N ILE A 124 -9.81 6.09 29.40
CA ILE A 124 -9.92 5.46 28.09
C ILE A 124 -9.78 6.55 27.05
N ILE A 125 -8.90 6.32 26.07
CA ILE A 125 -8.88 7.16 24.86
C ILE A 125 -10.14 6.84 24.08
N GLU A 126 -11.12 7.69 24.21
CA GLU A 126 -12.42 7.54 23.58
C GLU A 126 -12.37 7.71 22.05
N SER A 127 -13.49 7.41 21.41
CA SER A 127 -13.64 7.53 19.96
C SER A 127 -13.28 8.94 19.47
N GLU A 128 -12.90 9.06 18.21
CA GLU A 128 -12.50 10.31 17.57
C GLU A 128 -13.49 11.47 17.78
N GLN A 129 -14.79 11.18 17.85
CA GLN A 129 -15.82 12.21 18.07
C GLN A 129 -15.78 12.78 19.47
N VAL A 130 -15.67 11.94 20.49
CA VAL A 130 -15.56 12.38 21.89
C VAL A 130 -14.25 13.13 22.11
N PHE A 131 -13.20 12.71 21.45
CA PHE A 131 -11.92 13.43 21.44
C PHE A 131 -12.07 14.84 20.84
N LYS A 132 -12.75 14.99 19.69
CA LYS A 132 -13.06 16.29 19.07
C LYS A 132 -13.90 17.18 20.02
N ASP A 133 -14.90 16.62 20.68
CA ASP A 133 -15.74 17.36 21.63
C ASP A 133 -14.95 17.78 22.88
N SER A 134 -14.00 16.98 23.33
CA SER A 134 -13.13 17.31 24.47
C SER A 134 -12.10 18.39 24.15
N ILE A 135 -11.60 18.45 22.90
CA ILE A 135 -10.68 19.48 22.43
C ILE A 135 -11.27 20.89 22.58
N ASN A 136 -12.56 21.05 22.32
CA ASN A 136 -13.23 22.34 22.42
C ASN A 136 -13.21 22.96 23.86
N LYS A 137 -12.90 22.14 24.86
CA LYS A 137 -12.86 22.53 26.28
C LYS A 137 -11.45 22.65 26.87
N ARG A 138 -10.42 22.18 26.15
CA ARG A 138 -9.03 22.09 26.64
C ARG A 138 -8.12 23.15 26.01
N GLU A 139 -7.04 23.48 26.69
CA GLU A 139 -5.96 24.26 26.11
C GLU A 139 -5.08 23.38 25.24
N ILE A 140 -4.70 23.87 24.07
CA ILE A 140 -3.95 23.13 23.07
C ILE A 140 -2.55 23.72 22.99
N TYR A 141 -1.54 22.84 23.06
CA TYR A 141 -0.14 23.18 22.86
C TYR A 141 0.45 22.32 21.76
N HIS A 142 1.29 22.92 20.95
CA HIS A 142 2.03 22.24 19.91
C HIS A 142 3.44 21.89 20.44
N ILE A 143 3.76 20.62 20.46
CA ILE A 143 5.08 20.12 20.82
C ILE A 143 5.75 19.58 19.58
N ASP A 144 6.88 20.15 19.20
CA ASP A 144 7.69 19.67 18.09
C ASP A 144 8.72 18.67 18.59
N TYR A 145 8.62 17.47 18.04
CA TYR A 145 9.64 16.43 18.11
C TYR A 145 9.84 15.91 16.70
N ASP A 146 10.99 16.20 16.13
CA ASP A 146 11.49 15.68 14.84
C ASP A 146 10.45 15.62 13.69
N GLY A 147 9.51 16.58 13.67
CA GLY A 147 8.56 16.66 12.58
C GLY A 147 7.07 16.88 12.92
N SER A 148 6.78 17.56 14.01
CA SER A 148 5.45 18.02 14.43
C SER A 148 4.60 17.02 15.22
N PHE A 149 4.42 17.35 16.48
CA PHE A 149 3.62 16.62 17.44
C PHE A 149 2.60 17.54 18.09
N ILE A 150 1.32 17.22 18.05
CA ILE A 150 0.26 18.02 18.69
C ILE A 150 -0.17 17.32 19.98
N VAL A 151 -0.01 18.00 21.10
CA VAL A 151 -0.49 17.54 22.40
C VAL A 151 -1.71 18.36 22.80
N TYR A 152 -2.78 17.68 23.08
CA TYR A 152 -4.00 18.24 23.62
C TYR A 152 -4.01 18.03 25.13
N THR A 153 -4.11 19.11 25.91
CA THR A 153 -4.05 19.02 27.36
C THR A 153 -4.86 20.12 28.00
N ASP A 154 -5.39 19.83 29.18
CA ASP A 154 -5.96 20.77 30.15
C ASP A 154 -4.92 21.26 31.16
N MET A 155 -3.67 20.86 31.00
CA MET A 155 -2.57 21.21 31.88
C MET A 155 -2.08 22.66 31.68
N PRO A 156 -1.59 23.31 32.71
CA PRO A 156 -0.92 24.62 32.61
C PRO A 156 0.31 24.55 31.68
N TYR A 157 0.56 25.63 30.95
CA TYR A 157 1.70 25.75 30.03
C TYR A 157 3.04 25.41 30.69
N SER A 158 3.23 25.87 31.97
CA SER A 158 4.47 25.58 32.72
C SER A 158 4.77 24.07 32.85
N LEU A 159 3.72 23.25 33.04
CA LEU A 159 3.86 21.80 33.15
C LEU A 159 4.14 21.16 31.79
N VAL A 160 3.44 21.61 30.76
CA VAL A 160 3.68 21.12 29.36
C VAL A 160 5.10 21.48 28.92
N LYS A 161 5.54 22.71 29.23
CA LYS A 161 6.89 23.15 28.89
C LYS A 161 7.96 22.33 29.60
N LYS A 162 7.80 22.07 30.89
CA LYS A 162 8.78 21.29 31.65
C LYS A 162 8.84 19.84 31.19
N PHE A 163 7.69 19.24 30.85
CA PHE A 163 7.66 17.93 30.22
C PHE A 163 8.46 17.94 28.91
N ALA A 164 8.21 18.91 28.03
CA ALA A 164 8.93 19.03 26.78
C ALA A 164 10.44 19.22 26.99
N ASP A 165 10.83 20.07 27.94
CA ASP A 165 12.23 20.32 28.27
C ASP A 165 12.94 19.03 28.79
N ASN A 166 12.25 18.20 29.58
CA ASN A 166 12.78 16.94 30.10
C ASN A 166 13.06 15.91 28.98
N TYR A 167 12.34 16.00 27.88
CA TYR A 167 12.48 15.08 26.72
C TYR A 167 13.12 15.75 25.49
N ASN A 168 13.67 16.96 25.65
CA ASN A 168 14.23 17.76 24.55
C ASN A 168 13.22 18.08 23.43
N TYR A 169 11.96 18.22 23.76
CA TYR A 169 10.93 18.68 22.85
C TYR A 169 10.79 20.22 22.90
N THR A 170 10.34 20.81 21.81
CA THR A 170 10.06 22.24 21.74
C THR A 170 8.55 22.48 21.84
N VAL A 171 8.12 23.31 22.76
CA VAL A 171 6.72 23.73 22.86
C VAL A 171 6.57 25.07 22.15
N SER A 172 5.73 25.11 21.12
CA SER A 172 5.29 26.36 20.53
C SER A 172 4.22 27.05 21.40
N ASP A 173 3.98 28.32 21.14
CA ASP A 173 3.00 29.10 21.89
C ASP A 173 1.62 28.45 21.89
N LYS A 174 0.83 28.74 22.93
CA LYS A 174 -0.56 28.34 23.10
C LYS A 174 -1.35 28.59 21.80
N ILE A 175 -1.85 27.56 21.20
CA ILE A 175 -2.72 27.67 20.04
C ILE A 175 -4.10 28.14 20.54
N ARG A 176 -4.60 29.25 20.03
CA ARG A 176 -5.96 29.70 20.34
C ARG A 176 -6.96 28.70 19.77
N LYS A 177 -8.02 28.39 20.50
CA LYS A 177 -9.11 27.50 20.04
C LYS A 177 -9.70 27.94 18.70
N GLU A 178 -9.64 29.23 18.41
CA GLU A 178 -10.10 29.87 17.18
C GLU A 178 -9.15 29.60 15.98
N ASP A 179 -7.88 29.33 16.26
CA ASP A 179 -6.85 29.02 15.24
C ASP A 179 -6.79 27.53 14.91
N VAL A 180 -7.44 26.69 15.72
CA VAL A 180 -7.68 25.29 15.40
C VAL A 180 -9.00 25.21 14.64
N SER A 181 -8.99 25.61 13.40
CA SER A 181 -10.04 25.19 12.50
C SER A 181 -9.91 23.67 12.36
N ILE A 182 -10.82 22.96 13.02
CA ILE A 182 -11.05 21.52 12.81
C ILE A 182 -11.81 21.31 11.50
N ASP A 183 -11.95 22.31 10.70
CA ASP A 183 -12.13 22.12 9.28
C ASP A 183 -10.86 21.41 8.81
N PRO A 184 -10.97 20.21 8.22
CA PRO A 184 -9.84 19.69 7.50
C PRO A 184 -9.44 20.82 6.57
N VAL A 185 -8.30 21.44 6.83
CA VAL A 185 -7.65 22.26 5.81
C VAL A 185 -7.76 21.34 4.61
N GLN A 186 -8.55 21.73 3.62
CA GLN A 186 -8.49 21.08 2.32
C GLN A 186 -7.05 21.34 1.87
N SER A 187 -6.15 20.52 2.40
CA SER A 187 -4.78 20.51 1.95
C SER A 187 -4.88 20.27 0.47
N GLU A 188 -4.26 21.15 -0.29
CA GLU A 188 -4.18 21.01 -1.72
C GLU A 188 -3.83 19.54 -2.02
N LYS A 189 -4.64 18.88 -2.84
CA LYS A 189 -4.44 17.48 -3.15
C LYS A 189 -3.09 17.29 -3.85
N ILE A 190 -2.29 16.37 -3.36
CA ILE A 190 -0.91 16.15 -3.82
C ILE A 190 -0.82 14.76 -4.46
N ASN A 191 -0.26 14.71 -5.66
CA ASN A 191 0.18 13.46 -6.27
C ASN A 191 1.68 13.27 -5.99
N TYR A 192 2.02 12.12 -5.44
CA TYR A 192 3.39 11.74 -5.09
C TYR A 192 4.22 11.48 -6.37
N GLN A 193 5.49 11.83 -6.33
CA GLN A 193 6.48 11.44 -7.34
C GLN A 193 7.49 10.49 -6.71
N ILE A 194 7.70 9.33 -7.32
CA ILE A 194 8.66 8.34 -6.83
C ILE A 194 10.07 8.85 -7.02
N MET A 195 10.80 8.97 -5.92
CA MET A 195 12.20 9.43 -5.88
C MET A 195 13.17 8.27 -5.65
N ASP A 196 12.79 7.30 -4.81
CA ASP A 196 13.62 6.12 -4.51
C ASP A 196 13.30 4.98 -5.47
N LYS A 197 14.25 4.65 -6.33
CA LYS A 197 14.12 3.59 -7.34
C LYS A 197 14.66 2.23 -6.89
N ASP A 198 15.17 2.12 -5.66
CA ASP A 198 15.83 0.93 -5.13
C ASP A 198 15.03 0.18 -4.06
N LEU A 199 13.78 0.55 -3.81
CA LEU A 199 12.93 -0.05 -2.78
C LEU A 199 12.79 -1.57 -2.93
N GLY A 200 12.63 -2.08 -4.14
CA GLY A 200 12.50 -3.51 -4.41
C GLY A 200 13.78 -4.34 -4.18
N LYS A 201 14.93 -3.67 -4.02
CA LYS A 201 16.24 -4.30 -3.79
C LYS A 201 16.61 -4.45 -2.31
N ARG A 202 15.75 -3.99 -1.42
CA ARG A 202 15.97 -4.08 0.03
C ARG A 202 15.81 -5.52 0.53
N THR A 203 16.44 -5.81 1.66
CA THR A 203 16.36 -7.14 2.29
C THR A 203 14.90 -7.48 2.69
N PRO A 204 14.54 -8.76 2.84
CA PRO A 204 13.19 -9.14 3.27
C PRO A 204 12.76 -8.49 4.59
N LYS A 205 13.65 -8.38 5.57
CA LYS A 205 13.33 -7.71 6.85
C LYS A 205 13.13 -6.20 6.69
N GLU A 206 13.91 -5.54 5.87
CA GLU A 206 13.73 -4.13 5.56
C GLU A 206 12.40 -3.88 4.83
N ARG A 207 12.06 -4.71 3.86
CA ARG A 207 10.76 -4.63 3.15
C ARG A 207 9.58 -4.85 4.10
N TYR A 208 9.71 -5.81 5.00
CA TYR A 208 8.73 -6.04 6.05
C TYR A 208 8.52 -4.78 6.92
N ASN A 209 9.60 -4.20 7.41
CA ASN A 209 9.55 -3.01 8.26
C ASN A 209 8.94 -1.81 7.50
N ASP A 210 9.29 -1.62 6.24
CA ASP A 210 8.71 -0.59 5.38
C ASP A 210 7.20 -0.78 5.20
N ASN A 211 6.75 -2.02 4.99
CA ASN A 211 5.34 -2.33 4.86
C ASN A 211 4.56 -2.02 6.14
N VAL A 212 5.09 -2.43 7.29
CA VAL A 212 4.45 -2.17 8.60
C VAL A 212 4.37 -0.67 8.88
N ALA A 213 5.45 0.07 8.63
CA ALA A 213 5.45 1.53 8.79
C ALA A 213 4.41 2.22 7.89
N ALA A 214 4.29 1.78 6.64
CA ALA A 214 3.29 2.31 5.72
C ALA A 214 1.85 2.01 6.17
N ILE A 215 1.58 0.80 6.64
CA ILE A 215 0.26 0.41 7.15
C ILE A 215 -0.11 1.24 8.39
N ARG A 216 0.82 1.42 9.32
CA ARG A 216 0.60 2.25 10.51
C ARG A 216 0.31 3.70 10.13
N GLN A 217 1.06 4.26 9.18
CA GLN A 217 0.82 5.60 8.65
C GLN A 217 -0.55 5.73 8.01
N LEU A 218 -0.95 4.75 7.20
CA LEU A 218 -2.28 4.71 6.57
C LEU A 218 -3.39 4.74 7.62
N PHE A 219 -3.32 3.86 8.61
CA PHE A 219 -4.34 3.77 9.66
C PHE A 219 -4.43 5.05 10.49
N SER A 220 -3.29 5.70 10.75
CA SER A 220 -3.25 7.00 11.42
C SER A 220 -3.96 8.10 10.61
N LEU A 221 -3.71 8.16 9.29
CA LEU A 221 -4.35 9.12 8.39
C LEU A 221 -5.86 8.94 8.28
N GLU A 222 -6.30 7.70 8.11
CA GLU A 222 -7.71 7.36 8.00
C GLU A 222 -8.48 7.73 9.26
N LYS A 223 -7.86 7.51 10.40
CA LYS A 223 -8.40 7.86 11.70
C LYS A 223 -8.54 9.36 11.89
N GLN A 224 -7.58 10.14 11.38
CA GLN A 224 -7.62 11.59 11.38
C GLN A 224 -8.55 12.15 10.31
N GLY A 225 -9.02 11.33 9.38
CA GLY A 225 -9.91 11.72 8.29
C GLY A 225 -9.30 12.76 7.35
N ARG A 226 -7.99 12.69 7.11
CA ARG A 226 -7.26 13.64 6.27
C ARG A 226 -6.37 12.96 5.24
N ASN A 227 -5.97 13.75 4.25
CA ASN A 227 -5.00 13.33 3.27
C ASN A 227 -3.56 13.39 3.83
N ALA A 228 -2.71 12.53 3.28
CA ALA A 228 -1.29 12.50 3.60
C ALA A 228 -0.57 13.78 3.16
N THR A 229 0.36 14.24 3.99
CA THR A 229 1.37 15.23 3.61
C THR A 229 2.44 14.57 2.74
N LYS A 230 3.32 15.37 2.14
CA LYS A 230 4.42 14.85 1.32
C LYS A 230 5.34 13.92 2.11
N ASP A 231 5.67 14.25 3.34
CA ASP A 231 6.55 13.44 4.20
C ASP A 231 5.86 12.11 4.58
N GLU A 232 4.56 12.15 4.84
CA GLU A 232 3.77 10.93 5.09
C GLU A 232 3.63 10.08 3.82
N GLN A 233 3.54 10.71 2.65
CA GLN A 233 3.57 9.99 1.37
C GLN A 233 4.91 9.29 1.14
N ASP A 234 6.03 9.84 1.58
CA ASP A 234 7.33 9.16 1.53
C ASP A 234 7.30 7.84 2.32
N ILE A 235 6.68 7.81 3.49
CA ILE A 235 6.51 6.59 4.29
C ILE A 235 5.60 5.60 3.57
N LEU A 236 4.45 6.05 3.08
CA LEU A 236 3.48 5.22 2.37
C LEU A 236 4.06 4.61 1.08
N SER A 237 4.90 5.36 0.38
CA SER A 237 5.50 4.94 -0.89
C SER A 237 6.45 3.76 -0.76
N ARG A 238 6.93 3.47 0.43
CA ARG A 238 7.82 2.34 0.72
C ARG A 238 7.10 1.02 0.88
N TYR A 239 5.78 1.00 0.84
CA TYR A 239 5.01 -0.23 0.81
C TYR A 239 5.27 -0.97 -0.50
N VAL A 240 5.86 -2.15 -0.41
CA VAL A 240 6.22 -2.98 -1.58
C VAL A 240 5.36 -4.25 -1.70
N GLY A 241 4.39 -4.42 -0.82
CA GLY A 241 3.56 -5.62 -0.76
C GLY A 241 4.26 -6.81 -0.12
N TRP A 242 3.62 -7.95 -0.18
CA TRP A 242 4.03 -9.15 0.55
C TRP A 242 4.65 -10.23 -0.34
N GLY A 243 4.82 -9.99 -1.62
CA GLY A 243 5.50 -10.90 -2.52
C GLY A 243 6.91 -11.24 -2.03
N GLY A 244 7.22 -12.54 -1.94
CA GLY A 244 8.49 -13.02 -1.40
C GLY A 244 8.64 -12.94 0.14
N LEU A 245 7.59 -12.54 0.88
CA LEU A 245 7.57 -12.43 2.34
C LEU A 245 6.69 -13.50 3.01
N ALA A 246 6.52 -14.65 2.39
CA ALA A 246 5.69 -15.74 2.91
C ALA A 246 6.12 -16.21 4.31
N ASP A 247 7.41 -16.14 4.63
CA ASP A 247 7.95 -16.54 5.93
C ASP A 247 7.40 -15.70 7.09
N ALA A 248 7.04 -14.44 6.85
CA ALA A 248 6.40 -13.58 7.85
C ALA A 248 4.98 -14.05 8.24
N PHE A 249 4.37 -14.88 7.41
CA PHE A 249 3.03 -15.46 7.61
C PHE A 249 3.06 -16.92 8.06
N ASP A 250 4.24 -17.47 8.30
CA ASP A 250 4.45 -18.87 8.69
C ASP A 250 4.84 -18.98 10.16
N GLU A 251 3.93 -19.51 10.97
CA GLU A 251 4.13 -19.71 12.41
C GLU A 251 5.35 -20.61 12.74
N SER A 252 5.71 -21.51 11.83
CA SER A 252 6.84 -22.44 11.99
C SER A 252 8.21 -21.79 11.82
N LYS A 253 8.28 -20.60 11.27
CA LYS A 253 9.54 -19.88 11.01
C LYS A 253 10.00 -19.11 12.25
N SER A 254 10.89 -19.71 13.04
CA SER A 254 11.37 -19.14 14.30
C SER A 254 12.08 -17.78 14.15
N ASN A 255 12.78 -17.56 13.04
CA ASN A 255 13.43 -16.29 12.74
C ASN A 255 12.47 -15.17 12.28
N TRP A 256 11.18 -15.50 12.08
CA TRP A 256 10.10 -14.58 11.77
C TRP A 256 8.97 -14.58 12.84
N ALA A 257 9.22 -15.17 13.99
CA ALA A 257 8.18 -15.35 15.02
C ALA A 257 7.59 -14.02 15.52
N ASN A 258 8.43 -13.01 15.70
CA ASN A 258 7.98 -11.68 16.14
C ASN A 258 7.14 -10.99 15.05
N GLU A 259 7.60 -11.04 13.82
CA GLU A 259 6.92 -10.46 12.66
C GLU A 259 5.58 -11.15 12.40
N TYR A 260 5.54 -12.48 12.50
CA TYR A 260 4.30 -13.24 12.36
C TYR A 260 3.21 -12.77 13.33
N LEU A 261 3.55 -12.59 14.58
CA LEU A 261 2.61 -12.15 15.61
C LEU A 261 2.26 -10.66 15.47
N GLU A 262 3.22 -9.81 15.11
CA GLU A 262 2.99 -8.38 14.84
C GLU A 262 1.97 -8.19 13.71
N LEU A 263 2.09 -8.91 12.60
CA LEU A 263 1.16 -8.83 11.49
C LEU A 263 -0.26 -9.22 11.88
N LYS A 264 -0.43 -10.29 12.64
CA LYS A 264 -1.75 -10.70 13.12
C LYS A 264 -2.42 -9.66 13.99
N SER A 265 -1.65 -8.90 14.75
CA SER A 265 -2.19 -7.86 15.63
C SER A 265 -2.41 -6.53 14.90
N LEU A 266 -1.67 -6.27 13.82
CA LEU A 266 -1.73 -5.01 13.08
C LEU A 266 -2.96 -4.90 12.18
N MET A 267 -3.35 -6.00 11.56
CA MET A 267 -4.40 -6.05 10.54
C MET A 267 -5.65 -6.80 11.05
N SER A 268 -6.80 -6.49 10.45
CA SER A 268 -8.00 -7.32 10.63
C SER A 268 -7.77 -8.73 10.08
N GLU A 269 -8.62 -9.70 10.46
CA GLU A 269 -8.55 -11.05 9.91
C GLU A 269 -8.62 -11.08 8.39
N GLU A 270 -9.49 -10.26 7.81
CA GLU A 270 -9.66 -10.16 6.36
C GLU A 270 -8.43 -9.55 5.68
N GLU A 271 -7.87 -8.49 6.25
CA GLU A 271 -6.66 -7.85 5.76
C GLU A 271 -5.44 -8.78 5.86
N TYR A 272 -5.31 -9.48 6.98
CA TYR A 272 -4.25 -10.49 7.18
C TYR A 272 -4.37 -11.64 6.18
N LYS A 273 -5.56 -12.17 5.96
CA LYS A 273 -5.82 -13.23 4.98
C LYS A 273 -5.47 -12.77 3.58
N SER A 274 -5.91 -11.58 3.19
CA SER A 274 -5.60 -11.00 1.88
C SER A 274 -4.08 -10.81 1.68
N ALA A 275 -3.39 -10.29 2.68
CA ALA A 275 -1.94 -10.14 2.66
C ALA A 275 -1.22 -11.48 2.52
N ARG A 276 -1.64 -12.49 3.27
CA ARG A 276 -1.07 -13.83 3.20
C ARG A 276 -1.25 -14.47 1.82
N GLU A 277 -2.45 -14.37 1.25
CA GLU A 277 -2.74 -14.90 -0.09
C GLU A 277 -1.93 -14.19 -1.17
N SER A 278 -1.58 -12.93 -0.99
CA SER A 278 -0.79 -12.13 -1.94
C SER A 278 0.70 -12.48 -1.98
N THR A 279 1.22 -13.24 -1.02
CA THR A 279 2.67 -13.56 -0.92
C THR A 279 3.23 -14.30 -2.12
N LEU A 280 2.39 -15.00 -2.87
CA LEU A 280 2.77 -15.75 -4.05
C LEU A 280 2.48 -15.02 -5.38
N THR A 281 1.66 -13.99 -5.36
CA THR A 281 1.08 -13.40 -6.58
C THR A 281 1.33 -11.91 -6.73
N SER A 282 1.67 -11.20 -5.66
CA SER A 282 1.83 -9.75 -5.67
C SER A 282 3.30 -9.38 -5.55
N PHE A 283 3.93 -9.12 -6.68
CA PHE A 283 5.31 -8.67 -6.74
C PHE A 283 5.39 -7.19 -7.06
N TYR A 284 6.33 -6.52 -6.40
CA TYR A 284 6.65 -5.12 -6.64
C TYR A 284 7.19 -4.95 -8.07
N THR A 285 6.56 -4.04 -8.83
CA THR A 285 7.03 -3.74 -10.19
C THR A 285 8.25 -2.83 -10.14
N SER A 286 9.35 -3.31 -10.69
CA SER A 286 10.62 -2.57 -10.74
C SER A 286 10.45 -1.22 -11.45
N PRO A 287 10.96 -0.12 -10.89
CA PRO A 287 10.99 1.18 -11.55
C PRO A 287 11.62 1.16 -12.95
N VAL A 288 12.62 0.32 -13.17
CA VAL A 288 13.26 0.16 -14.49
C VAL A 288 12.28 -0.33 -15.55
N VAL A 289 11.42 -1.27 -15.19
CA VAL A 289 10.37 -1.80 -16.09
C VAL A 289 9.34 -0.72 -16.40
N ILE A 290 8.90 0.02 -15.39
CA ILE A 290 7.93 1.11 -15.55
C ILE A 290 8.49 2.22 -16.44
N GLU A 291 9.71 2.65 -16.21
CA GLU A 291 10.40 3.66 -17.05
C GLU A 291 10.50 3.20 -18.50
N SER A 292 10.82 1.93 -18.73
CA SER A 292 10.95 1.36 -20.07
C SER A 292 9.61 1.33 -20.80
N ILE A 293 8.52 1.00 -20.12
CA ILE A 293 7.17 1.03 -20.69
C ILE A 293 6.79 2.46 -21.09
N TYR A 294 7.01 3.44 -20.23
CA TYR A 294 6.74 4.84 -20.56
C TYR A 294 7.62 5.36 -21.71
N LYS A 295 8.89 4.98 -21.75
CA LYS A 295 9.76 5.30 -22.89
C LYS A 295 9.24 4.72 -24.20
N ALA A 296 8.80 3.48 -24.20
CA ALA A 296 8.20 2.85 -25.36
C ALA A 296 6.93 3.60 -25.82
N LEU A 297 6.04 3.93 -24.88
CA LEU A 297 4.84 4.72 -25.19
C LEU A 297 5.17 6.11 -25.74
N ASN A 298 6.18 6.77 -25.21
CA ASN A 298 6.67 8.04 -25.73
C ASN A 298 7.20 7.90 -27.16
N ASN A 299 7.97 6.85 -27.44
CA ASN A 299 8.47 6.55 -28.79
C ASN A 299 7.33 6.26 -29.79
N LEU A 300 6.22 5.69 -29.30
CA LEU A 300 5.02 5.44 -30.10
C LEU A 300 4.16 6.69 -30.34
N GLY A 301 4.51 7.81 -29.73
CA GLY A 301 3.84 9.09 -29.92
C GLY A 301 2.83 9.47 -28.86
N PHE A 302 2.69 8.67 -27.78
CA PHE A 302 1.78 9.01 -26.69
C PHE A 302 2.30 10.18 -25.86
N ARG A 303 1.46 11.19 -25.64
CA ARG A 303 1.79 12.39 -24.85
C ARG A 303 0.80 12.65 -23.73
N HIS A 304 -0.49 12.54 -24.00
CA HIS A 304 -1.53 12.71 -22.99
C HIS A 304 -2.79 11.91 -23.34
N GLY A 305 -3.56 11.58 -22.36
CA GLY A 305 -4.83 10.88 -22.50
C GLY A 305 -5.28 10.23 -21.19
N ASN A 306 -6.26 9.36 -21.31
CA ASN A 306 -6.76 8.56 -20.19
C ASN A 306 -5.96 7.27 -20.11
N ILE A 307 -5.31 7.05 -18.97
CA ILE A 307 -4.47 5.87 -18.71
C ILE A 307 -5.16 5.00 -17.67
N LEU A 308 -5.34 3.73 -17.99
CA LEU A 308 -5.89 2.71 -17.08
C LEU A 308 -4.76 1.81 -16.56
N GLU A 309 -4.74 1.60 -15.26
CA GLU A 309 -3.95 0.55 -14.61
C GLU A 309 -4.89 -0.38 -13.82
N PRO A 310 -5.29 -1.54 -14.37
CA PRO A 310 -6.36 -2.36 -13.81
C PRO A 310 -5.94 -3.22 -12.61
N SER A 311 -4.67 -3.21 -12.25
CA SER A 311 -4.10 -3.87 -11.06
C SER A 311 -2.97 -3.00 -10.53
N CYS A 312 -3.35 -1.86 -9.93
CA CYS A 312 -2.39 -0.77 -9.72
C CYS A 312 -1.50 -0.92 -8.48
N GLY A 313 -1.82 -1.84 -7.56
CA GLY A 313 -1.11 -1.89 -6.29
C GLY A 313 -1.20 -0.54 -5.57
N ILE A 314 -0.08 -0.02 -5.14
CA ILE A 314 0.00 1.34 -4.58
C ILE A 314 0.14 2.44 -5.64
N GLY A 315 0.14 2.09 -6.93
CA GLY A 315 0.16 3.06 -8.03
C GLY A 315 1.55 3.51 -8.48
N ASN A 316 2.51 2.61 -8.59
CA ASN A 316 3.87 2.98 -9.00
C ASN A 316 3.94 3.56 -10.42
N PHE A 317 3.07 3.12 -11.34
CA PHE A 317 2.94 3.76 -12.64
C PHE A 317 2.46 5.21 -12.55
N PHE A 318 1.60 5.53 -11.59
CA PHE A 318 1.16 6.91 -11.35
C PHE A 318 2.32 7.78 -10.84
N GLY A 319 3.10 7.26 -9.90
CA GLY A 319 4.23 7.98 -9.32
C GLY A 319 5.41 8.17 -10.24
N MET A 320 5.47 7.44 -11.34
CA MET A 320 6.53 7.49 -12.34
C MET A 320 6.07 8.06 -13.69
N LEU A 321 4.86 8.64 -13.75
CA LEU A 321 4.36 9.30 -14.95
C LEU A 321 5.37 10.37 -15.40
N PRO A 322 5.90 10.30 -16.63
CA PRO A 322 6.85 11.28 -17.15
C PRO A 322 6.23 12.68 -17.27
N ASP A 323 7.05 13.70 -17.17
CA ASP A 323 6.61 15.10 -17.34
C ASP A 323 5.95 15.35 -18.68
N GLU A 324 6.40 14.68 -19.74
CA GLU A 324 5.80 14.76 -21.09
C GLU A 324 4.35 14.27 -21.14
N MET A 325 3.93 13.47 -20.14
CA MET A 325 2.61 12.88 -20.03
C MET A 325 1.79 13.45 -18.87
N LYS A 326 2.27 14.49 -18.20
CA LYS A 326 1.69 15.04 -16.94
C LYS A 326 0.23 15.45 -17.03
N ASP A 327 -0.25 15.80 -18.22
CA ASP A 327 -1.64 16.21 -18.47
C ASP A 327 -2.59 15.01 -18.64
N SER A 328 -2.06 13.79 -18.54
CA SER A 328 -2.86 12.57 -18.58
C SER A 328 -3.67 12.38 -17.31
N LYS A 329 -4.86 11.77 -17.45
CA LYS A 329 -5.69 11.35 -16.33
C LYS A 329 -5.44 9.88 -16.02
N MET A 330 -5.13 9.60 -14.76
CA MET A 330 -4.82 8.25 -14.29
C MET A 330 -6.03 7.61 -13.62
N TYR A 331 -6.30 6.37 -13.99
CA TYR A 331 -7.38 5.54 -13.44
C TYR A 331 -6.78 4.21 -13.00
N GLY A 332 -6.99 3.86 -11.73
CA GLY A 332 -6.50 2.61 -11.16
C GLY A 332 -7.61 1.76 -10.60
N VAL A 333 -7.40 0.46 -10.65
CA VAL A 333 -8.22 -0.54 -9.95
C VAL A 333 -7.30 -1.39 -9.11
N GLU A 334 -7.64 -1.60 -7.86
CA GLU A 334 -6.89 -2.47 -6.95
C GLU A 334 -7.85 -3.27 -6.06
N LEU A 335 -7.68 -4.58 -6.05
CA LEU A 335 -8.47 -5.48 -5.23
C LEU A 335 -8.09 -5.41 -3.76
N ASP A 336 -6.78 -5.35 -3.46
CA ASP A 336 -6.29 -5.29 -2.08
C ASP A 336 -6.61 -3.95 -1.43
N SER A 337 -7.37 -4.01 -0.35
CA SER A 337 -7.86 -2.82 0.35
C SER A 337 -6.71 -1.94 0.87
N ILE A 338 -5.70 -2.52 1.48
CA ILE A 338 -4.56 -1.76 2.03
C ILE A 338 -3.79 -1.07 0.90
N SER A 339 -3.42 -1.79 -0.14
CA SER A 339 -2.72 -1.22 -1.30
C SER A 339 -3.51 -0.11 -1.96
N GLY A 340 -4.80 -0.31 -2.20
CA GLY A 340 -5.67 0.69 -2.82
C GLY A 340 -5.86 1.94 -1.96
N ARG A 341 -5.99 1.79 -0.65
CA ARG A 341 -6.09 2.91 0.30
C ARG A 341 -4.78 3.70 0.38
N ILE A 342 -3.63 3.02 0.34
CA ILE A 342 -2.32 3.68 0.22
C ILE A 342 -2.24 4.46 -1.09
N ALA A 343 -2.63 3.85 -2.21
CA ALA A 343 -2.63 4.50 -3.51
C ALA A 343 -3.47 5.78 -3.54
N LYS A 344 -4.64 5.78 -2.91
CA LYS A 344 -5.48 6.99 -2.78
C LYS A 344 -4.81 8.10 -1.99
N GLN A 345 -4.01 7.77 -0.99
CA GLN A 345 -3.25 8.74 -0.20
C GLN A 345 -2.04 9.28 -0.97
N LEU A 346 -1.42 8.46 -1.81
CA LEU A 346 -0.28 8.86 -2.63
C LEU A 346 -0.71 9.70 -3.85
N TYR A 347 -1.80 9.33 -4.50
CA TYR A 347 -2.26 9.95 -5.76
C TYR A 347 -3.65 10.56 -5.57
N GLN A 348 -3.69 11.61 -4.78
CA GLN A 348 -4.92 12.24 -4.28
C GLN A 348 -5.78 12.87 -5.38
N ASN A 349 -5.18 13.19 -6.53
CA ASN A 349 -5.88 13.72 -7.72
C ASN A 349 -6.24 12.63 -8.75
N SER A 350 -5.99 11.37 -8.45
CA SER A 350 -6.25 10.26 -9.36
C SER A 350 -7.54 9.52 -9.01
N ASN A 351 -8.06 8.77 -9.97
CA ASN A 351 -9.26 7.98 -9.80
C ASN A 351 -8.87 6.53 -9.53
N ILE A 352 -9.11 6.05 -8.30
CA ILE A 352 -8.76 4.69 -7.88
C ILE A 352 -9.99 4.01 -7.31
N ALA A 353 -10.37 2.87 -7.91
CA ALA A 353 -11.42 1.99 -7.43
C ALA A 353 -10.81 0.83 -6.64
N ILE A 354 -11.30 0.61 -5.42
CA ILE A 354 -10.84 -0.50 -4.58
C ILE A 354 -11.88 -1.62 -4.66
N GLU A 355 -11.73 -2.42 -5.68
CA GLU A 355 -12.62 -3.55 -5.98
C GLU A 355 -11.91 -4.51 -6.96
N GLY A 356 -12.44 -5.70 -7.15
CA GLY A 356 -11.98 -6.60 -8.21
C GLY A 356 -12.25 -6.00 -9.59
N TYR A 357 -11.34 -6.24 -10.53
CA TYR A 357 -11.53 -5.75 -11.90
C TYR A 357 -12.82 -6.26 -12.53
N GLU A 358 -13.23 -7.48 -12.17
CA GLU A 358 -14.50 -8.09 -12.58
C GLU A 358 -15.74 -7.35 -12.10
N GLU A 359 -15.66 -6.63 -11.01
CA GLU A 359 -16.76 -5.86 -10.43
C GLU A 359 -16.84 -4.41 -10.98
N THR A 360 -15.81 -3.95 -11.67
CA THR A 360 -15.73 -2.58 -12.15
C THR A 360 -16.72 -2.30 -13.28
N LYS A 361 -17.25 -1.08 -13.31
CA LYS A 361 -18.14 -0.57 -14.37
C LYS A 361 -17.46 0.52 -15.17
N LEU A 362 -16.28 0.26 -15.65
CA LEU A 362 -15.54 1.19 -16.49
C LEU A 362 -16.16 1.29 -17.89
N PRO A 363 -16.16 2.49 -18.52
CA PRO A 363 -16.69 2.66 -19.87
C PRO A 363 -15.83 1.95 -20.90
N ASP A 364 -16.48 1.42 -21.95
CA ASP A 364 -15.80 0.83 -23.09
C ASP A 364 -15.21 1.92 -24.00
N SER A 365 -14.11 1.61 -24.68
CA SER A 365 -13.44 2.50 -25.64
C SER A 365 -13.10 3.89 -25.10
N PHE A 366 -12.83 3.97 -23.80
CA PHE A 366 -12.61 5.24 -23.10
C PHE A 366 -11.12 5.55 -22.90
N PHE A 367 -10.30 4.53 -22.67
CA PHE A 367 -8.89 4.71 -22.34
C PHE A 367 -8.04 4.76 -23.61
N ASP A 368 -7.08 5.69 -23.63
CA ASP A 368 -6.08 5.79 -24.69
C ASP A 368 -5.01 4.75 -24.53
N VAL A 369 -4.61 4.49 -23.30
CA VAL A 369 -3.55 3.56 -22.93
C VAL A 369 -3.95 2.79 -21.68
N ALA A 370 -3.59 1.52 -21.64
CA ALA A 370 -3.59 0.72 -20.42
C ALA A 370 -2.19 0.19 -20.14
N VAL A 371 -1.77 0.30 -18.90
CA VAL A 371 -0.46 -0.15 -18.41
C VAL A 371 -0.63 -0.98 -17.15
N GLY A 372 0.33 -1.79 -16.82
CA GLY A 372 0.35 -2.47 -15.53
C GLY A 372 1.04 -3.82 -15.57
N ASN A 373 1.19 -4.37 -14.38
CA ASN A 373 1.61 -5.74 -14.13
C ASN A 373 0.37 -6.51 -13.70
N VAL A 374 -0.19 -7.32 -14.61
CA VAL A 374 -1.43 -8.06 -14.32
C VAL A 374 -1.19 -9.19 -13.32
N PRO A 375 -2.19 -9.56 -12.51
CA PRO A 375 -2.04 -10.69 -11.60
C PRO A 375 -1.85 -12.00 -12.37
N PHE A 376 -0.98 -12.88 -11.87
CA PHE A 376 -0.70 -14.17 -12.47
C PHE A 376 -1.37 -15.27 -11.67
N GLY A 377 -1.83 -16.31 -12.34
CA GLY A 377 -2.36 -17.48 -11.65
C GLY A 377 -3.18 -18.43 -12.55
N ASN A 378 -3.36 -19.64 -12.06
CA ASN A 378 -4.18 -20.68 -12.69
C ASN A 378 -5.62 -20.67 -12.15
N PHE A 379 -6.10 -19.54 -11.71
CA PHE A 379 -7.47 -19.35 -11.24
C PHE A 379 -8.21 -18.36 -12.13
N LYS A 380 -9.52 -18.33 -11.98
CA LYS A 380 -10.44 -17.55 -12.79
C LYS A 380 -11.27 -16.66 -11.89
N VAL A 381 -11.69 -15.52 -12.42
CA VAL A 381 -12.68 -14.64 -11.81
C VAL A 381 -14.01 -14.78 -12.54
N VAL A 382 -15.09 -14.44 -11.85
CA VAL A 382 -16.45 -14.49 -12.42
C VAL A 382 -16.82 -13.12 -12.98
N ASP A 383 -16.93 -13.05 -14.30
CA ASP A 383 -17.43 -11.90 -15.03
C ASP A 383 -18.32 -12.39 -16.18
N LYS A 384 -19.61 -12.20 -16.07
CA LYS A 384 -20.61 -12.74 -16.99
C LYS A 384 -20.31 -12.47 -18.47
N LYS A 385 -19.70 -11.34 -18.76
CA LYS A 385 -19.34 -10.95 -20.14
C LYS A 385 -18.23 -11.82 -20.73
N TYR A 386 -17.32 -12.32 -19.87
CA TYR A 386 -16.09 -13.01 -20.26
C TYR A 386 -16.04 -14.49 -19.85
N ASP A 387 -16.97 -14.97 -19.03
CA ASP A 387 -16.97 -16.33 -18.47
C ASP A 387 -16.89 -17.42 -19.55
N ARG A 388 -17.52 -17.19 -20.69
CA ARG A 388 -17.49 -18.12 -21.84
C ARG A 388 -16.09 -18.34 -22.42
N LEU A 389 -15.16 -17.39 -22.24
CA LEU A 389 -13.79 -17.50 -22.73
C LEU A 389 -12.99 -18.50 -21.91
N ASN A 390 -13.39 -18.74 -20.67
CA ASN A 390 -12.73 -19.66 -19.75
C ASN A 390 -11.24 -19.33 -19.53
N PHE A 391 -10.88 -18.06 -19.53
CA PHE A 391 -9.50 -17.58 -19.40
C PHE A 391 -9.04 -17.59 -17.94
N ASN A 392 -7.75 -17.85 -17.72
CA ASN A 392 -7.10 -17.60 -16.45
C ASN A 392 -7.04 -16.08 -16.19
N ILE A 393 -6.80 -15.69 -14.95
CA ILE A 393 -6.90 -14.29 -14.52
C ILE A 393 -6.03 -13.35 -15.37
N HIS A 394 -4.78 -13.70 -15.66
CA HIS A 394 -3.91 -12.86 -16.48
C HIS A 394 -4.44 -12.66 -17.90
N ASP A 395 -5.02 -13.68 -18.51
CA ASP A 395 -5.61 -13.62 -19.85
C ASP A 395 -6.95 -12.87 -19.85
N TYR A 396 -7.72 -13.02 -18.77
CA TYR A 396 -8.95 -12.25 -18.54
C TYR A 396 -8.68 -10.73 -18.51
N PHE A 397 -7.60 -10.31 -17.86
CA PHE A 397 -7.22 -8.89 -17.81
C PHE A 397 -6.98 -8.31 -19.21
N PHE A 398 -6.38 -9.08 -20.12
CA PHE A 398 -6.27 -8.67 -21.52
C PHE A 398 -7.63 -8.56 -22.19
N ALA A 399 -8.48 -9.56 -22.05
CA ALA A 399 -9.79 -9.59 -22.71
C ALA A 399 -10.67 -8.37 -22.30
N LYS A 400 -10.76 -8.10 -21.02
CA LYS A 400 -11.53 -6.95 -20.51
C LYS A 400 -10.91 -5.62 -20.90
N THR A 401 -9.60 -5.48 -20.79
CA THR A 401 -8.89 -4.24 -21.11
C THR A 401 -8.99 -3.87 -22.58
N ILE A 402 -9.00 -4.85 -23.47
CA ILE A 402 -9.21 -4.61 -24.90
C ILE A 402 -10.53 -3.87 -25.16
N ASP A 403 -11.61 -4.23 -24.46
CA ASP A 403 -12.88 -3.53 -24.57
C ASP A 403 -12.84 -2.11 -23.98
N LYS A 404 -12.04 -1.89 -22.96
CA LYS A 404 -11.94 -0.59 -22.26
C LYS A 404 -11.07 0.42 -23.00
N VAL A 405 -10.10 -0.05 -23.77
CA VAL A 405 -9.22 0.79 -24.59
C VAL A 405 -9.92 1.14 -25.90
N ARG A 406 -9.76 2.39 -26.35
CA ARG A 406 -10.29 2.85 -27.63
C ARG A 406 -9.60 2.19 -28.82
N PRO A 407 -10.23 2.14 -30.00
CA PRO A 407 -9.53 1.76 -31.23
C PRO A 407 -8.26 2.60 -31.42
N ASN A 408 -7.18 1.98 -31.89
CA ASN A 408 -5.82 2.53 -31.99
C ASN A 408 -5.13 2.86 -30.65
N GLY A 409 -5.78 2.65 -29.51
CA GLY A 409 -5.17 2.75 -28.20
C GLY A 409 -4.19 1.59 -27.94
N ILE A 410 -3.32 1.76 -26.94
CA ILE A 410 -2.22 0.83 -26.66
C ILE A 410 -2.41 0.18 -25.30
N ILE A 411 -2.11 -1.12 -25.23
CA ILE A 411 -2.00 -1.89 -24.01
C ILE A 411 -0.54 -2.31 -23.85
N ALA A 412 0.06 -1.93 -22.73
CA ALA A 412 1.42 -2.32 -22.37
C ALA A 412 1.39 -3.03 -21.00
N PHE A 413 1.25 -4.34 -21.02
CA PHE A 413 1.12 -5.17 -19.83
C PHE A 413 2.34 -6.06 -19.62
N VAL A 414 2.74 -6.17 -18.36
CA VAL A 414 3.60 -7.25 -17.88
C VAL A 414 2.69 -8.43 -17.52
N THR A 415 2.99 -9.59 -18.06
CA THR A 415 2.23 -10.81 -17.84
C THR A 415 3.14 -12.03 -17.67
N SER A 416 2.58 -13.14 -17.25
CA SER A 416 3.28 -14.44 -17.24
C SER A 416 3.72 -14.84 -18.65
N ARG A 417 4.91 -15.45 -18.76
CA ARG A 417 5.35 -16.02 -20.04
C ARG A 417 4.34 -16.98 -20.67
N TYR A 418 3.46 -17.60 -19.88
CA TYR A 418 2.46 -18.54 -20.39
C TYR A 418 1.41 -17.91 -21.30
N THR A 419 1.19 -16.60 -21.22
CA THR A 419 0.37 -15.91 -22.22
C THR A 419 0.94 -16.12 -23.62
N MET A 420 2.25 -15.99 -23.79
CA MET A 420 2.95 -16.16 -25.07
C MET A 420 3.25 -17.63 -25.41
N ASP A 421 3.61 -18.45 -24.44
CA ASP A 421 4.20 -19.78 -24.67
C ASP A 421 3.22 -20.94 -24.54
N LYS A 422 2.01 -20.72 -24.05
CA LYS A 422 1.02 -21.80 -23.90
C LYS A 422 0.76 -22.48 -25.25
N ARG A 423 0.81 -23.81 -25.29
CA ARG A 423 0.55 -24.54 -26.54
C ARG A 423 -0.83 -24.27 -27.11
N ASN A 424 -1.84 -24.20 -26.27
CA ASN A 424 -3.17 -23.78 -26.69
C ASN A 424 -3.14 -22.28 -27.06
N SER A 425 -3.43 -21.97 -28.31
CA SER A 425 -3.36 -20.64 -28.89
C SER A 425 -4.64 -19.81 -28.76
N ASN A 426 -5.67 -20.31 -28.08
CA ASN A 426 -6.98 -19.65 -28.03
C ASN A 426 -6.90 -18.21 -27.47
N VAL A 427 -6.12 -17.99 -26.42
CA VAL A 427 -5.93 -16.64 -25.84
C VAL A 427 -5.26 -15.71 -26.84
N ARG A 428 -4.14 -16.15 -27.43
CA ARG A 428 -3.40 -15.35 -28.41
C ARG A 428 -4.23 -15.05 -29.64
N ARG A 429 -5.02 -16.00 -30.13
CA ARG A 429 -5.94 -15.80 -31.25
C ARG A 429 -7.01 -14.78 -30.92
N TYR A 430 -7.60 -14.87 -29.73
CA TYR A 430 -8.56 -13.88 -29.25
C TYR A 430 -7.97 -12.46 -29.23
N ILE A 431 -6.75 -12.32 -28.71
CA ILE A 431 -6.04 -11.03 -28.68
C ILE A 431 -5.69 -10.58 -30.08
N ASN A 432 -5.16 -11.45 -30.93
CA ASN A 432 -4.73 -11.11 -32.29
C ASN A 432 -5.89 -10.67 -33.20
N GLU A 433 -7.06 -11.27 -33.02
CA GLU A 433 -8.26 -10.82 -33.73
C GLU A 433 -8.58 -9.34 -33.47
N ARG A 434 -8.27 -8.86 -32.27
CA ARG A 434 -8.65 -7.53 -31.76
C ARG A 434 -7.50 -6.54 -31.69
N CYS A 435 -6.28 -7.01 -31.61
CA CYS A 435 -5.08 -6.19 -31.44
C CYS A 435 -3.94 -6.65 -32.36
N GLU A 436 -3.14 -5.70 -32.79
CA GLU A 436 -1.84 -5.94 -33.40
C GLU A 436 -0.77 -6.01 -32.31
N LEU A 437 0.09 -7.02 -32.34
CA LEU A 437 1.28 -7.06 -31.51
C LEU A 437 2.35 -6.13 -32.05
N LEU A 438 2.62 -5.03 -31.36
CA LEU A 438 3.69 -4.08 -31.73
C LEU A 438 5.06 -4.63 -31.36
N GLY A 439 5.12 -5.50 -30.38
CA GLY A 439 6.29 -6.22 -29.91
C GLY A 439 6.10 -6.76 -28.51
N ALA A 440 7.00 -7.66 -28.13
CA ALA A 440 7.05 -8.23 -26.80
C ALA A 440 8.50 -8.35 -26.31
N ILE A 441 8.70 -8.23 -25.01
CA ILE A 441 10.02 -8.30 -24.38
C ILE A 441 9.95 -9.35 -23.28
N ARG A 442 10.83 -10.35 -23.34
CA ARG A 442 10.96 -11.37 -22.29
C ARG A 442 12.01 -10.93 -21.28
N LEU A 443 11.57 -10.75 -20.05
CA LEU A 443 12.40 -10.28 -18.95
C LEU A 443 13.20 -11.44 -18.33
N PRO A 444 14.38 -11.14 -17.76
CA PRO A 444 15.12 -12.12 -16.97
C PRO A 444 14.38 -12.44 -15.67
N ASN A 445 14.71 -13.58 -15.07
CA ASN A 445 14.03 -14.12 -13.89
C ASN A 445 14.22 -13.29 -12.60
N ASP A 446 15.21 -12.42 -12.57
CA ASP A 446 15.50 -11.52 -11.45
C ASP A 446 14.85 -10.12 -11.60
N ALA A 447 14.07 -9.88 -12.65
CA ALA A 447 13.43 -8.59 -12.89
C ALA A 447 12.44 -8.18 -11.78
N PHE A 448 11.87 -9.14 -11.05
CA PHE A 448 10.92 -8.95 -9.96
C PHE A 448 11.39 -9.57 -8.63
N GLY A 449 12.69 -9.52 -8.36
CA GLY A 449 13.29 -10.06 -7.14
C GLY A 449 13.58 -11.56 -7.22
N ASP A 450 13.45 -12.27 -6.10
CA ASP A 450 13.90 -13.66 -5.95
C ASP A 450 13.00 -14.72 -6.61
N THR A 451 12.13 -14.34 -7.53
CA THR A 451 11.28 -15.31 -8.23
C THR A 451 12.04 -15.91 -9.41
N LYS A 452 11.86 -17.21 -9.66
CA LYS A 452 12.34 -17.86 -10.88
C LYS A 452 11.35 -17.77 -12.03
N ALA A 453 10.23 -17.10 -11.82
CA ALA A 453 9.18 -16.92 -12.80
C ALA A 453 9.65 -15.96 -13.90
N VAL A 454 9.34 -16.30 -15.13
CA VAL A 454 9.62 -15.46 -16.30
C VAL A 454 8.35 -14.71 -16.70
N SER A 455 8.51 -13.44 -16.96
CA SER A 455 7.44 -12.54 -17.42
C SER A 455 7.80 -11.87 -18.73
N ASP A 456 6.77 -11.44 -19.43
CA ASP A 456 6.85 -10.74 -20.70
C ASP A 456 6.16 -9.38 -20.59
N ILE A 457 6.71 -8.39 -21.29
CA ILE A 457 6.00 -7.13 -21.55
C ILE A 457 5.40 -7.23 -22.95
N LEU A 458 4.08 -7.14 -23.07
CA LEU A 458 3.39 -7.14 -24.36
C LEU A 458 2.93 -5.72 -24.68
N PHE A 459 3.24 -5.28 -25.90
CA PHE A 459 2.74 -4.02 -26.46
C PHE A 459 1.74 -4.32 -27.58
N LEU A 460 0.48 -4.02 -27.31
CA LEU A 460 -0.65 -4.31 -28.20
C LEU A 460 -1.31 -3.01 -28.61
N GLN A 461 -1.71 -2.90 -29.87
CA GLN A 461 -2.53 -1.81 -30.35
C GLN A 461 -3.88 -2.33 -30.81
N LYS A 462 -4.96 -1.78 -30.24
CA LYS A 462 -6.32 -2.20 -30.60
C LYS A 462 -6.64 -1.83 -32.03
N ARG A 463 -7.11 -2.82 -32.80
CA ARG A 463 -7.54 -2.64 -34.19
C ARG A 463 -8.84 -1.88 -34.25
N GLU A 464 -9.07 -1.14 -35.33
CA GLU A 464 -10.37 -0.51 -35.61
C GLU A 464 -11.44 -1.57 -35.90
N ARG A 465 -11.05 -2.66 -36.55
CA ARG A 465 -11.91 -3.80 -36.89
C ARG A 465 -11.20 -5.11 -36.61
N PRO A 466 -11.90 -6.10 -36.04
CA PRO A 466 -11.33 -7.42 -35.86
C PRO A 466 -10.87 -8.05 -37.18
N VAL A 467 -9.82 -8.85 -37.10
CA VAL A 467 -9.29 -9.65 -38.20
C VAL A 467 -9.36 -11.14 -37.88
N LEU A 468 -9.56 -12.00 -38.86
CA LEU A 468 -9.65 -13.44 -38.66
C LEU A 468 -8.33 -14.16 -39.00
N LYS A 469 -7.36 -13.47 -39.56
CA LYS A 469 -6.06 -14.04 -39.90
C LYS A 469 -5.15 -14.07 -38.69
N ASP A 470 -4.60 -15.27 -38.40
CA ASP A 470 -3.59 -15.44 -37.37
C ASP A 470 -2.24 -14.88 -37.82
N ASP A 471 -1.68 -13.92 -37.08
CA ASP A 471 -0.29 -13.50 -37.22
C ASP A 471 0.64 -14.56 -36.59
N ASP A 472 1.93 -14.55 -36.95
CA ASP A 472 2.90 -15.58 -36.56
C ASP A 472 3.01 -15.75 -35.05
N TRP A 473 2.85 -14.69 -34.26
CA TRP A 473 2.95 -14.76 -32.81
C TRP A 473 1.81 -15.52 -32.10
N VAL A 474 0.73 -15.84 -32.82
CA VAL A 474 -0.34 -16.71 -32.30
C VAL A 474 0.17 -18.12 -32.06
N SER A 475 1.16 -18.55 -32.83
CA SER A 475 1.75 -19.88 -32.77
C SER A 475 2.97 -19.94 -31.85
N THR A 476 3.23 -21.13 -31.35
CA THR A 476 4.48 -21.50 -30.70
C THR A 476 5.37 -22.27 -31.67
N GLY A 477 6.66 -22.28 -31.38
CA GLY A 477 7.66 -23.06 -32.14
C GLY A 477 8.67 -23.68 -31.20
N ILE A 478 9.71 -24.27 -31.77
CA ILE A 478 10.77 -24.95 -31.03
C ILE A 478 12.04 -24.09 -31.12
N ALA A 479 12.57 -23.67 -29.96
CA ALA A 479 13.85 -22.98 -29.89
C ALA A 479 15.03 -23.90 -30.20
N GLU A 480 16.21 -23.34 -30.42
CA GLU A 480 17.43 -24.11 -30.71
C GLU A 480 17.75 -25.15 -29.63
N GLU A 481 17.45 -24.82 -28.36
CA GLU A 481 17.64 -25.69 -27.20
C GLU A 481 16.56 -26.78 -27.07
N GLY A 482 15.57 -26.81 -27.96
CA GLY A 482 14.49 -27.77 -27.97
C GLY A 482 13.27 -27.38 -27.13
N ASP A 483 13.24 -26.21 -26.52
CA ASP A 483 12.14 -25.73 -25.73
C ASP A 483 11.03 -25.13 -26.60
N VAL A 484 9.78 -25.27 -26.16
CA VAL A 484 8.63 -24.69 -26.83
C VAL A 484 8.42 -23.26 -26.30
N ILE A 485 8.59 -22.29 -27.18
CA ILE A 485 8.37 -20.89 -26.91
C ILE A 485 7.52 -20.23 -28.00
N ASN A 486 7.07 -19.01 -27.77
CA ASN A 486 6.31 -18.28 -28.79
C ASN A 486 7.14 -18.06 -30.05
N GLN A 487 6.51 -18.20 -31.21
CA GLN A 487 7.16 -17.99 -32.52
C GLN A 487 7.77 -16.58 -32.63
N TYR A 488 7.15 -15.57 -32.00
CA TYR A 488 7.71 -14.21 -31.96
C TYR A 488 9.14 -14.17 -31.43
N TYR A 489 9.41 -14.89 -30.34
CA TYR A 489 10.74 -14.93 -29.73
C TYR A 489 11.74 -15.78 -30.50
N ILE A 490 11.27 -16.73 -31.30
CA ILE A 490 12.13 -17.45 -32.23
C ILE A 490 12.57 -16.53 -33.36
N ASP A 491 11.63 -15.73 -33.90
CA ASP A 491 11.90 -14.80 -34.98
C ASP A 491 12.64 -13.53 -34.49
N HIS A 492 12.50 -13.20 -33.20
CA HIS A 492 13.11 -12.04 -32.56
C HIS A 492 13.86 -12.41 -31.28
N PRO A 493 14.93 -13.20 -31.35
CA PRO A 493 15.67 -13.66 -30.18
C PRO A 493 16.28 -12.51 -29.35
N GLU A 494 16.55 -11.35 -29.97
CA GLU A 494 17.02 -10.13 -29.33
C GLU A 494 16.02 -9.54 -28.32
N MET A 495 14.76 -9.94 -28.39
CA MET A 495 13.71 -9.51 -27.46
C MET A 495 13.67 -10.37 -26.19
N ILE A 496 14.46 -11.43 -26.10
CA ILE A 496 14.70 -12.18 -24.88
C ILE A 496 15.93 -11.59 -24.17
N LEU A 497 15.72 -11.04 -22.99
CA LEU A 497 16.78 -10.31 -22.26
C LEU A 497 17.62 -11.22 -21.37
N GLY A 498 18.09 -12.32 -21.93
CA GLY A 498 18.96 -13.26 -21.24
C GLY A 498 19.07 -14.59 -21.99
N THR A 499 19.64 -15.57 -21.32
CA THR A 499 19.84 -16.92 -21.82
C THR A 499 18.76 -17.84 -21.25
N ILE A 500 18.13 -18.64 -22.13
CA ILE A 500 17.15 -19.65 -21.72
C ILE A 500 17.90 -20.81 -21.05
N GLU A 501 17.50 -21.13 -19.83
CA GLU A 501 18.01 -22.27 -19.06
C GLU A 501 16.89 -23.14 -18.55
N LYS A 502 17.19 -24.43 -18.32
CA LYS A 502 16.22 -25.35 -17.72
C LYS A 502 16.17 -25.17 -16.21
N THR A 503 14.97 -25.20 -15.65
CA THR A 503 14.70 -25.16 -14.22
C THR A 503 13.62 -26.17 -13.86
N HIS A 504 13.36 -26.33 -12.57
CA HIS A 504 12.28 -27.18 -12.08
C HIS A 504 11.16 -26.27 -11.51
N ALA A 505 9.96 -26.42 -12.09
CA ALA A 505 8.75 -25.84 -11.55
C ALA A 505 8.30 -26.59 -10.28
N MET A 506 7.27 -26.04 -9.59
CA MET A 506 6.62 -26.75 -8.50
C MET A 506 6.24 -28.18 -8.93
N TYR A 507 6.44 -29.16 -8.05
CA TYR A 507 6.22 -30.61 -8.28
C TYR A 507 7.23 -31.28 -9.22
N GLY A 508 8.45 -30.74 -9.41
CA GLY A 508 9.54 -31.37 -10.12
C GLY A 508 9.38 -31.46 -11.64
N ARG A 509 8.44 -30.74 -12.24
CA ARG A 509 8.31 -30.62 -13.67
C ARG A 509 9.45 -29.80 -14.25
N GLU A 510 10.00 -30.25 -15.39
CA GLU A 510 10.93 -29.41 -16.15
C GLU A 510 10.21 -28.15 -16.66
N ASP A 511 10.85 -27.01 -16.46
CA ASP A 511 10.41 -25.71 -16.93
C ASP A 511 11.62 -24.92 -17.44
N ILE A 512 11.40 -23.79 -18.05
CA ILE A 512 12.45 -22.88 -18.50
C ILE A 512 12.45 -21.60 -17.69
N THR A 513 13.63 -21.04 -17.53
CA THR A 513 13.85 -19.71 -16.98
C THR A 513 14.73 -18.90 -17.92
N VAL A 514 14.84 -17.61 -17.68
CA VAL A 514 15.74 -16.71 -18.39
C VAL A 514 16.72 -16.12 -17.40
N VAL A 515 17.99 -16.43 -17.58
CA VAL A 515 19.08 -15.84 -16.79
C VAL A 515 19.58 -14.58 -17.51
N GLY A 516 19.51 -13.44 -16.81
CA GLY A 516 19.93 -12.16 -17.38
C GLY A 516 21.37 -12.17 -17.87
N TYR A 517 21.65 -11.36 -18.90
CA TYR A 517 23.01 -11.09 -19.34
C TYR A 517 23.80 -10.36 -18.26
N ASP A 518 25.12 -10.38 -18.36
CA ASP A 518 26.02 -9.57 -17.52
C ASP A 518 25.99 -8.08 -17.94
N GLU A 519 24.81 -7.52 -17.89
CA GLU A 519 24.46 -6.16 -18.32
C GLU A 519 23.31 -5.65 -17.45
N PRO A 520 23.32 -4.39 -16.99
CA PRO A 520 22.20 -3.82 -16.26
C PRO A 520 20.89 -3.93 -17.03
N LEU A 521 19.79 -4.26 -16.34
CA LEU A 521 18.48 -4.45 -16.98
C LEU A 521 18.00 -3.20 -17.73
N ASN A 522 18.29 -2.00 -17.22
CA ASN A 522 17.95 -0.74 -17.89
C ASN A 522 18.62 -0.59 -19.26
N GLU A 523 19.83 -1.13 -19.46
CA GLU A 523 20.52 -1.12 -20.74
C GLU A 523 19.91 -2.13 -21.71
N SER A 524 19.65 -3.35 -21.25
CA SER A 524 18.99 -4.40 -22.05
C SER A 524 17.60 -3.96 -22.50
N LEU A 525 16.80 -3.42 -21.59
CA LEU A 525 15.48 -2.86 -21.90
C LEU A 525 15.57 -1.67 -22.84
N GLY A 526 16.53 -0.78 -22.61
CA GLY A 526 16.77 0.38 -23.47
C GLY A 526 17.00 0.00 -24.93
N LYS A 527 17.70 -1.10 -25.19
CA LYS A 527 17.90 -1.65 -26.56
C LYS A 527 16.60 -2.28 -27.11
N ALA A 528 15.91 -3.08 -26.29
CA ALA A 528 14.72 -3.81 -26.72
C ALA A 528 13.56 -2.89 -27.11
N ILE A 529 13.32 -1.81 -26.39
CA ILE A 529 12.21 -0.90 -26.66
C ILE A 529 12.30 -0.21 -28.03
N TYR A 530 13.48 -0.06 -28.62
CA TYR A 530 13.62 0.48 -29.98
C TYR A 530 13.00 -0.44 -31.05
N ASN A 531 12.81 -1.70 -30.74
CA ASN A 531 12.19 -2.68 -31.65
C ASN A 531 10.66 -2.73 -31.53
N ILE A 532 10.09 -1.95 -30.61
CA ILE A 532 8.64 -1.77 -30.50
C ILE A 532 8.23 -0.69 -31.50
N LYS A 533 7.47 -1.08 -32.52
CA LYS A 533 7.11 -0.21 -33.65
C LYS A 533 5.61 -0.02 -33.74
N GLY A 534 5.19 1.19 -33.92
CA GLY A 534 3.81 1.60 -34.07
C GLY A 534 3.66 3.10 -33.85
N HIS A 535 2.43 3.56 -33.87
CA HIS A 535 2.10 4.97 -33.62
C HIS A 535 0.72 5.08 -33.01
N ILE A 536 0.59 5.96 -32.02
CA ILE A 536 -0.71 6.34 -31.46
C ILE A 536 -0.96 7.81 -31.74
N ASP A 537 -2.13 8.11 -32.32
CA ASP A 537 -2.59 9.49 -32.55
C ASP A 537 -3.23 10.04 -31.29
N GLU A 538 -2.97 11.31 -31.01
CA GLU A 538 -3.66 12.03 -29.96
C GLU A 538 -5.13 12.22 -30.34
N VAL A 539 -6.01 12.02 -29.36
CA VAL A 539 -7.41 12.38 -29.46
C VAL A 539 -7.58 13.66 -28.65
N ASP A 540 -8.06 14.73 -29.30
CA ASP A 540 -8.40 15.95 -28.63
C ASP A 540 -9.38 15.64 -27.50
N ILE A 541 -9.01 15.96 -26.26
CA ILE A 541 -9.93 15.93 -25.14
C ILE A 541 -10.91 17.07 -25.41
N VAL A 542 -12.09 16.75 -25.92
CA VAL A 542 -13.21 17.68 -25.90
C VAL A 542 -13.53 17.84 -24.43
N GLU A 543 -13.13 18.95 -23.82
CA GLU A 543 -13.68 19.36 -22.54
C GLU A 543 -15.19 19.50 -22.78
N GLU A 544 -15.95 18.47 -22.45
CA GLU A 544 -17.39 18.62 -22.29
C GLU A 544 -17.55 19.66 -21.18
N ASN A 545 -17.97 20.85 -21.59
CA ASN A 545 -18.40 21.88 -20.67
C ASN A 545 -19.52 21.27 -19.83
N GLU A 546 -19.24 20.96 -18.58
CA GLU A 546 -20.21 20.42 -17.61
C GLU A 546 -21.42 21.36 -17.42
N ASN A 547 -21.43 22.51 -18.07
CA ASN A 547 -22.47 23.55 -17.97
C ASN A 547 -23.54 23.49 -19.07
N GLU A 548 -23.51 22.55 -20.00
CA GLU A 548 -24.50 22.44 -21.09
C GLU A 548 -25.17 21.07 -21.24
N ILE A 549 -25.24 20.27 -20.20
CA ILE A 549 -26.21 19.17 -20.20
C ILE A 549 -27.55 19.77 -19.77
N GLU A 550 -28.30 20.30 -20.72
CA GLU A 550 -29.73 20.46 -20.58
C GLU A 550 -30.32 19.06 -20.29
N ASN A 551 -30.70 18.83 -19.03
CA ASN A 551 -31.48 17.65 -18.67
C ASN A 551 -32.79 17.71 -19.42
N ILE A 552 -32.89 17.05 -20.56
CA ILE A 552 -34.15 16.85 -21.27
C ILE A 552 -34.94 15.85 -20.43
N PRO A 553 -36.12 16.23 -19.88
CA PRO A 553 -36.93 15.31 -19.11
C PRO A 553 -37.28 14.08 -19.96
N ALA A 554 -37.07 12.89 -19.41
CA ALA A 554 -37.46 11.66 -20.08
C ALA A 554 -38.97 11.69 -20.38
N ASP A 555 -39.36 11.41 -21.62
CA ASP A 555 -40.76 11.26 -21.99
C ASP A 555 -41.34 10.05 -21.24
N PRO A 556 -42.35 10.23 -20.39
CA PRO A 556 -42.92 9.14 -19.60
C PRO A 556 -43.61 8.05 -20.44
N GLN A 557 -43.83 8.28 -21.75
CA GLN A 557 -44.38 7.30 -22.68
C GLN A 557 -43.34 6.40 -23.35
N VAL A 558 -42.04 6.73 -23.19
CA VAL A 558 -40.94 5.92 -23.76
C VAL A 558 -40.55 4.82 -22.78
N ARG A 559 -40.50 3.59 -23.25
CA ARG A 559 -40.06 2.45 -22.43
C ARG A 559 -38.61 2.63 -22.01
N ASN A 560 -38.32 2.30 -20.76
CA ASN A 560 -36.93 2.26 -20.28
C ASN A 560 -36.05 1.47 -21.24
N TYR A 561 -34.88 2.01 -21.55
CA TYR A 561 -33.91 1.48 -22.53
C TYR A 561 -34.29 1.64 -24.01
N SER A 562 -35.23 2.51 -24.33
CA SER A 562 -35.54 2.91 -25.73
C SER A 562 -34.90 4.25 -26.04
N TYR A 563 -34.59 4.44 -27.33
CA TYR A 563 -34.09 5.73 -27.84
C TYR A 563 -35.25 6.52 -28.43
N THR A 564 -35.29 7.81 -28.17
CA THR A 564 -36.21 8.74 -28.82
C THR A 564 -35.42 9.75 -29.62
N VAL A 565 -35.77 9.94 -30.87
CA VAL A 565 -35.18 10.99 -31.70
C VAL A 565 -36.01 12.26 -31.54
N ILE A 566 -35.38 13.30 -30.99
CA ILE A 566 -36.01 14.62 -30.85
C ILE A 566 -35.33 15.58 -31.81
N GLY A 567 -36.04 15.97 -32.88
CA GLY A 567 -35.51 16.81 -33.94
C GLY A 567 -34.57 16.07 -34.90
N ASP A 568 -33.85 16.82 -35.73
CA ASP A 568 -32.94 16.29 -36.76
C ASP A 568 -31.55 15.91 -36.20
N LYS A 569 -31.45 15.60 -34.91
CA LYS A 569 -30.21 15.16 -34.26
C LYS A 569 -30.37 13.80 -33.63
#